data_ff2f2431cbd3218818efd69839dfeb95
#
_entry.id   ff2f2431cbd3218818efd69839dfeb95
#
_cell.length_a   1.000
_cell.length_b   1.000
_cell.length_c   1.000
_cell.angle_alpha   90.00
_cell.angle_beta   90.00
_cell.angle_gamma   90.00
#
_symmetry.space_group_name_H-M   'P 1'
#
loop_
_entity.id
_entity.type
_entity.pdbx_description
1 polymer ?
#
loop_
_entity_poly.entity_id
_entity_poly.type
_entity_poly.pdbx_seq_one_letter_code
_entity_poly.pdbx_strand_id
1 'polypeptide(L)'
;MAEITERREESTRRRLPEWVRTVKSVSHFIAAGALLAAGVVFTARQPSPVLRQPAAGFQVAGAIIEAPSFSKEAFRLSEVLSRYTNDRLKADRIAGAIVAEGNRRNLDPALLVGVLLTEDATLDTTARSFVGARGLMQVMPGHAGKWGCDSSNLFSIESNICHGASILQDNVRNSSSMRTALLRYNGCVHGSNTPGCHSYPDKVLRAANRATAQMLAVAE
;
A
#
# COMPACT_ATOMS: atom_id res chain seq x y z
N MET A 1 -46.81 -5.28 40.34
CA MET A 1 -45.47 -4.75 39.93
C MET A 1 -44.50 -5.89 39.59
N ALA A 2 -44.92 -7.13 39.40
CA ALA A 2 -44.06 -8.28 39.10
C ALA A 2 -44.11 -8.75 37.63
N GLU A 3 -44.97 -8.19 36.83
CA GLU A 3 -45.24 -8.66 35.44
C GLU A 3 -44.49 -7.92 34.34
N ILE A 4 -43.75 -6.86 34.68
CA ILE A 4 -43.00 -6.05 33.70
C ILE A 4 -41.54 -6.46 33.59
N THR A 5 -41.02 -7.29 34.56
CA THR A 5 -39.61 -7.67 34.60
C THR A 5 -39.33 -8.93 33.75
N GLU A 6 -40.34 -9.75 33.50
CA GLU A 6 -40.18 -11.06 32.81
C GLU A 6 -40.13 -10.91 31.27
N ARG A 7 -40.67 -9.83 30.69
CA ARG A 7 -40.65 -9.59 29.24
C ARG A 7 -39.36 -9.02 28.70
N ARG A 8 -38.38 -8.66 29.53
CA ARG A 8 -37.12 -8.05 29.13
C ARG A 8 -35.99 -9.03 28.92
N GLU A 9 -36.10 -10.23 29.42
CA GLU A 9 -35.04 -11.26 29.30
C GLU A 9 -35.18 -12.17 28.07
N GLU A 10 -36.33 -12.20 27.41
CA GLU A 10 -36.57 -13.09 26.27
C GLU A 10 -36.10 -12.53 24.91
N SER A 11 -35.71 -11.27 24.85
CA SER A 11 -35.33 -10.57 23.61
C SER A 11 -33.84 -10.71 23.24
N THR A 12 -32.98 -11.34 24.06
CA THR A 12 -31.52 -11.31 23.84
C THR A 12 -30.93 -12.67 23.44
N ARG A 13 -31.73 -13.67 23.17
CA ARG A 13 -31.23 -14.92 22.55
C ARG A 13 -31.16 -14.77 21.02
N ARG A 14 -30.19 -14.01 20.51
CA ARG A 14 -29.80 -14.08 19.11
C ARG A 14 -29.30 -15.49 18.80
N ARG A 15 -30.06 -16.20 17.99
CA ARG A 15 -29.65 -17.51 17.43
C ARG A 15 -28.37 -17.29 16.64
N LEU A 16 -27.31 -17.98 17.00
CA LEU A 16 -26.07 -18.02 16.24
C LEU A 16 -26.35 -18.67 14.87
N PRO A 17 -25.80 -18.13 13.78
CA PRO A 17 -26.02 -18.69 12.45
C PRO A 17 -25.42 -20.08 12.32
N GLU A 18 -26.08 -20.92 11.50
CA GLU A 18 -25.83 -22.36 11.36
C GLU A 18 -24.41 -22.77 10.95
N TRP A 19 -23.63 -21.90 10.39
CA TRP A 19 -22.25 -22.19 9.98
C TRP A 19 -21.28 -22.44 11.16
N VAL A 20 -21.65 -22.07 12.38
CA VAL A 20 -20.84 -22.31 13.59
C VAL A 20 -20.92 -23.76 14.07
N ARG A 21 -21.84 -24.59 13.54
CA ARG A 21 -22.05 -25.98 13.97
C ARG A 21 -21.19 -27.02 13.26
N THR A 22 -20.44 -26.67 12.21
CA THR A 22 -19.77 -27.65 11.34
C THR A 22 -18.27 -27.81 11.59
N VAL A 23 -17.73 -27.32 12.70
CA VAL A 23 -16.30 -27.50 13.05
C VAL A 23 -16.19 -28.39 14.28
N LYS A 24 -16.69 -29.60 14.20
CA LYS A 24 -16.31 -30.71 15.09
C LYS A 24 -16.46 -32.02 14.30
N SER A 25 -15.41 -32.41 13.64
CA SER A 25 -15.05 -33.81 13.36
C SER A 25 -14.09 -33.89 12.18
N VAL A 26 -12.82 -33.67 12.37
CA VAL A 26 -11.77 -34.38 11.64
C VAL A 26 -10.55 -34.45 12.57
N SER A 27 -10.58 -35.39 13.47
CA SER A 27 -9.39 -35.91 14.11
C SER A 27 -9.55 -37.39 14.08
N HIS A 28 -8.63 -38.08 13.51
CA HIS A 28 -8.22 -39.48 13.57
C HIS A 28 -8.02 -40.08 12.19
N PHE A 29 -6.84 -40.00 11.68
CA PHE A 29 -6.16 -41.07 10.98
C PHE A 29 -4.66 -40.90 11.18
N ILE A 30 -4.16 -41.62 12.18
CA ILE A 30 -2.74 -41.86 12.43
C ILE A 30 -2.49 -43.34 12.17
N ALA A 31 -1.36 -43.57 11.54
CA ALA A 31 -0.54 -44.75 11.62
C ALA A 31 -0.85 -45.95 10.71
N ALA A 32 0.09 -46.22 9.86
CA ALA A 32 0.80 -47.51 9.74
C ALA A 32 1.90 -47.31 8.70
N GLY A 33 3.17 -47.23 9.04
CA GLY A 33 4.04 -48.36 9.20
C GLY A 33 4.67 -48.75 7.89
N ALA A 34 5.97 -48.48 7.67
CA ALA A 34 6.87 -49.40 6.99
C ALA A 34 8.32 -48.99 7.27
N LEU A 35 8.94 -49.68 8.20
CA LEU A 35 10.37 -49.79 8.33
C LEU A 35 10.89 -50.63 7.17
N LEU A 36 11.66 -50.06 6.26
CA LEU A 36 12.54 -50.77 5.33
C LEU A 36 13.99 -50.40 5.66
N ALA A 37 14.69 -51.35 6.26
CA ALA A 37 16.12 -51.33 6.45
C ALA A 37 16.77 -51.41 5.05
N ALA A 38 17.41 -50.36 4.59
CA ALA A 38 18.33 -50.40 3.45
C ALA A 38 19.75 -50.35 3.95
N GLY A 39 20.47 -51.42 3.68
CA GLY A 39 21.88 -51.62 4.04
C GLY A 39 22.77 -50.54 3.44
N VAL A 40 23.62 -49.98 4.27
CA VAL A 40 24.67 -49.06 3.86
C VAL A 40 25.77 -49.86 3.17
N VAL A 41 25.83 -49.83 1.84
CA VAL A 41 27.00 -50.27 1.08
C VAL A 41 27.98 -49.11 1.06
N PHE A 42 29.03 -49.25 1.84
CA PHE A 42 30.16 -48.30 1.86
C PHE A 42 31.03 -48.58 0.63
N THR A 43 30.76 -47.94 -0.49
CA THR A 43 31.70 -47.92 -1.62
C THR A 43 32.68 -46.79 -1.41
N ALA A 44 33.93 -47.14 -1.14
CA ALA A 44 35.05 -46.21 -1.07
C ALA A 44 35.19 -45.52 -2.45
N ARG A 45 34.77 -44.28 -2.50
CA ARG A 45 34.89 -43.43 -3.69
C ARG A 45 36.33 -42.93 -3.80
N GLN A 46 37.06 -43.43 -4.79
CA GLN A 46 38.39 -42.92 -5.10
C GLN A 46 38.31 -41.43 -5.46
N PRO A 47 39.29 -40.61 -5.00
CA PRO A 47 39.33 -39.20 -5.41
C PRO A 47 39.65 -39.13 -6.90
N SER A 48 38.74 -38.58 -7.65
CA SER A 48 38.94 -38.27 -9.06
C SER A 48 40.04 -37.20 -9.21
N PRO A 49 40.93 -37.28 -10.19
CA PRO A 49 41.91 -36.23 -10.42
C PRO A 49 41.16 -34.93 -10.77
N VAL A 50 41.42 -33.89 -9.95
CA VAL A 50 40.94 -32.55 -10.19
C VAL A 50 41.61 -32.04 -11.47
N LEU A 51 41.00 -32.23 -12.61
CA LEU A 51 41.32 -31.46 -13.81
C LEU A 51 41.02 -30.00 -13.50
N ARG A 52 42.10 -29.22 -13.27
CA ARG A 52 41.98 -27.75 -13.24
C ARG A 52 41.49 -27.32 -14.62
N GLN A 53 40.18 -27.15 -14.72
CA GLN A 53 39.63 -26.40 -15.84
C GLN A 53 40.11 -24.94 -15.67
N PRO A 54 40.63 -24.30 -16.72
CA PRO A 54 40.87 -22.87 -16.69
C PRO A 54 39.51 -22.23 -16.41
N ALA A 55 39.50 -21.28 -15.46
CA ALA A 55 38.32 -20.52 -15.12
C ALA A 55 37.71 -20.01 -16.44
N ALA A 56 36.64 -20.64 -16.88
CA ALA A 56 35.82 -20.11 -17.94
C ALA A 56 35.32 -18.76 -17.39
N GLY A 57 35.81 -17.68 -18.00
CA GLY A 57 35.38 -16.35 -17.64
C GLY A 57 33.88 -16.36 -17.64
N PHE A 58 33.29 -16.04 -16.50
CA PHE A 58 31.89 -15.76 -16.40
C PHE A 58 31.66 -14.51 -17.26
N GLN A 59 31.37 -14.69 -18.54
CA GLN A 59 30.75 -13.66 -19.35
C GLN A 59 29.32 -13.56 -18.82
N VAL A 60 29.15 -12.72 -17.82
CA VAL A 60 27.85 -12.15 -17.53
C VAL A 60 27.49 -11.40 -18.81
N ALA A 61 26.62 -12.00 -19.64
CA ALA A 61 25.98 -11.27 -20.71
C ALA A 61 25.45 -10.00 -20.05
N GLY A 62 26.03 -8.86 -20.44
CA GLY A 62 25.73 -7.56 -19.86
C GLY A 62 24.31 -7.14 -20.18
N ALA A 63 23.34 -7.73 -19.51
CA ALA A 63 22.16 -7.00 -19.18
C ALA A 63 22.64 -5.92 -18.20
N ILE A 64 22.95 -4.75 -18.71
CA ILE A 64 22.94 -3.53 -17.92
C ILE A 64 21.53 -3.51 -17.36
N ILE A 65 21.35 -4.02 -16.14
CA ILE A 65 20.19 -3.68 -15.33
C ILE A 65 20.43 -2.20 -15.06
N GLU A 66 19.94 -1.35 -15.98
CA GLU A 66 19.82 0.07 -15.67
C GLU A 66 19.06 0.13 -14.37
N ALA A 67 19.75 0.53 -13.31
CA ALA A 67 19.10 0.94 -12.09
C ALA A 67 17.97 1.88 -12.55
N PRO A 68 16.73 1.71 -12.08
CA PRO A 68 15.60 2.50 -12.57
C PRO A 68 16.04 3.95 -12.52
N SER A 69 16.31 4.53 -13.70
CA SER A 69 16.80 5.90 -13.84
C SER A 69 15.71 6.74 -13.20
N PHE A 70 16.07 7.49 -12.15
CA PHE A 70 15.17 8.43 -11.51
C PHE A 70 14.63 9.35 -12.60
N SER A 71 13.36 9.20 -12.96
CA SER A 71 12.80 9.81 -14.15
C SER A 71 12.87 11.32 -14.05
N LYS A 72 12.94 12.01 -15.18
CA LYS A 72 12.90 13.48 -15.20
C LYS A 72 11.68 14.02 -14.45
N GLU A 73 10.56 13.34 -14.55
CA GLU A 73 9.34 13.69 -13.83
C GLU A 73 9.51 13.53 -12.32
N ALA A 74 10.07 12.40 -11.85
CA ALA A 74 10.36 12.19 -10.44
C ALA A 74 11.37 13.22 -9.90
N PHE A 75 12.38 13.60 -10.70
CA PHE A 75 13.31 14.66 -10.34
C PHE A 75 12.59 15.98 -10.12
N ARG A 76 11.78 16.43 -11.08
CA ARG A 76 11.02 17.68 -10.97
C ARG A 76 10.09 17.67 -9.75
N LEU A 77 9.44 16.54 -9.52
CA LEU A 77 8.55 16.37 -8.39
C LEU A 77 9.31 16.40 -7.07
N SER A 78 10.49 15.79 -7.00
CA SER A 78 11.35 15.86 -5.82
C SER A 78 11.78 17.30 -5.51
N GLU A 79 12.10 18.12 -6.53
CA GLU A 79 12.39 19.55 -6.34
C GLU A 79 11.18 20.31 -5.74
N VAL A 80 9.97 19.96 -6.16
CA VAL A 80 8.75 20.53 -5.56
C VAL A 80 8.63 20.11 -4.09
N LEU A 81 8.80 18.82 -3.79
CA LEU A 81 8.64 18.26 -2.43
C LEU A 81 9.74 18.73 -1.48
N SER A 82 10.95 19.05 -1.98
CA SER A 82 12.04 19.62 -1.19
C SER A 82 11.73 20.99 -0.58
N ARG A 83 10.63 21.63 -1.00
CA ARG A 83 10.13 22.85 -0.37
C ARG A 83 9.33 22.57 0.93
N TYR A 84 8.97 21.31 1.16
CA TYR A 84 8.18 20.86 2.30
C TYR A 84 8.98 20.03 3.30
N THR A 85 10.22 19.67 2.97
CA THR A 85 11.12 18.92 3.85
C THR A 85 12.58 19.25 3.56
N ASN A 86 13.42 19.25 4.59
CA ASN A 86 14.87 19.36 4.45
C ASN A 86 15.54 17.99 4.17
N ASP A 87 14.78 16.90 4.23
CA ASP A 87 15.26 15.56 3.93
C ASP A 87 15.11 15.26 2.43
N ARG A 88 16.21 15.45 1.69
CA ARG A 88 16.25 15.22 0.24
C ARG A 88 15.94 13.78 -0.13
N LEU A 89 16.47 12.82 0.61
CA LEU A 89 16.22 11.39 0.32
C LEU A 89 14.75 11.05 0.50
N LYS A 90 14.11 11.62 1.50
CA LYS A 90 12.65 11.46 1.69
C LYS A 90 11.87 12.08 0.52
N ALA A 91 12.23 13.28 0.07
CA ALA A 91 11.60 13.91 -1.09
C ALA A 91 11.76 13.06 -2.35
N ASP A 92 12.95 12.53 -2.61
CA ASP A 92 13.25 11.67 -3.76
C ASP A 92 12.44 10.38 -3.71
N ARG A 93 12.33 9.71 -2.56
CA ARG A 93 11.55 8.49 -2.38
C ARG A 93 10.06 8.74 -2.59
N ILE A 94 9.52 9.82 -2.02
CA ILE A 94 8.10 10.20 -2.22
C ILE A 94 7.84 10.48 -3.69
N ALA A 95 8.68 11.26 -4.36
CA ALA A 95 8.55 11.58 -5.77
C ALA A 95 8.56 10.33 -6.66
N GLY A 96 9.54 9.45 -6.44
CA GLY A 96 9.64 8.17 -7.15
C GLY A 96 8.41 7.29 -6.97
N ALA A 97 7.93 7.14 -5.74
CA ALA A 97 6.73 6.35 -5.43
C ALA A 97 5.46 6.96 -6.08
N ILE A 98 5.30 8.29 -6.05
CA ILE A 98 4.15 8.97 -6.65
C ILE A 98 4.15 8.80 -8.17
N VAL A 99 5.28 8.98 -8.85
CA VAL A 99 5.36 8.80 -10.30
C VAL A 99 5.12 7.34 -10.69
N ALA A 100 5.70 6.39 -9.95
CA ALA A 100 5.48 4.97 -10.20
C ALA A 100 3.99 4.58 -10.04
N GLU A 101 3.33 5.01 -8.97
CA GLU A 101 1.92 4.71 -8.73
C GLU A 101 0.98 5.48 -9.67
N GLY A 102 1.32 6.72 -10.02
CA GLY A 102 0.62 7.50 -11.05
C GLY A 102 0.58 6.76 -12.38
N ASN A 103 1.74 6.34 -12.86
CA ASN A 103 1.87 5.60 -14.13
C ASN A 103 1.13 4.25 -14.06
N ARG A 104 1.31 3.49 -12.98
CA ARG A 104 0.64 2.19 -12.80
C ARG A 104 -0.88 2.30 -12.82
N ARG A 105 -1.42 3.39 -12.32
CA ARG A 105 -2.87 3.58 -12.11
C ARG A 105 -3.52 4.53 -13.10
N ASN A 106 -2.75 5.08 -14.03
CA ASN A 106 -3.21 6.13 -14.94
C ASN A 106 -3.83 7.33 -14.19
N LEU A 107 -3.12 7.77 -13.16
CA LEU A 107 -3.42 8.99 -12.39
C LEU A 107 -2.30 10.00 -12.61
N ASP A 108 -2.68 11.27 -12.73
CA ASP A 108 -1.71 12.36 -12.81
C ASP A 108 -0.86 12.42 -11.51
N PRO A 109 0.48 12.32 -11.57
CA PRO A 109 1.35 12.47 -10.42
C PRO A 109 1.12 13.79 -9.66
N ALA A 110 0.82 14.89 -10.35
CA ALA A 110 0.50 16.15 -9.69
C ALA A 110 -0.80 16.07 -8.87
N LEU A 111 -1.78 15.30 -9.32
CA LEU A 111 -3.00 15.04 -8.54
C LEU A 111 -2.67 14.26 -7.25
N LEU A 112 -1.83 13.24 -7.34
CA LEU A 112 -1.39 12.47 -6.16
C LEU A 112 -0.64 13.34 -5.16
N VAL A 113 0.23 14.24 -5.64
CA VAL A 113 0.88 15.27 -4.78
C VAL A 113 -0.15 16.20 -4.18
N GLY A 114 -1.14 16.61 -4.95
CA GLY A 114 -2.24 17.46 -4.45
C GLY A 114 -2.98 16.81 -3.27
N VAL A 115 -3.27 15.51 -3.35
CA VAL A 115 -3.84 14.73 -2.24
C VAL A 115 -2.86 14.69 -1.09
N LEU A 116 -1.63 14.24 -1.31
CA LEU A 116 -0.60 14.09 -0.29
C LEU A 116 -0.39 15.40 0.51
N LEU A 117 -0.19 16.53 -0.17
CA LEU A 117 0.02 17.83 0.48
C LEU A 117 -1.24 18.39 1.16
N THR A 118 -2.42 17.89 0.79
CA THR A 118 -3.67 18.25 1.47
C THR A 118 -3.87 17.43 2.74
N GLU A 119 -3.43 16.17 2.73
CA GLU A 119 -3.48 15.26 3.88
C GLU A 119 -2.39 15.55 4.89
N ASP A 120 -1.14 15.72 4.41
CA ASP A 120 0.01 16.00 5.26
C ASP A 120 1.06 16.85 4.52
N ALA A 121 0.97 18.16 4.69
CA ALA A 121 1.95 19.10 4.12
C ALA A 121 3.32 19.05 4.80
N THR A 122 3.47 18.38 5.94
CA THR A 122 4.75 18.26 6.65
C THR A 122 5.59 17.08 6.18
N LEU A 123 5.02 16.23 5.36
CA LEU A 123 5.61 14.97 4.88
C LEU A 123 6.07 14.06 6.02
N ASP A 124 5.28 14.00 7.11
CA ASP A 124 5.53 13.11 8.23
C ASP A 124 4.99 11.70 7.95
N THR A 125 5.90 10.77 7.67
CA THR A 125 5.54 9.37 7.42
C THR A 125 4.86 8.70 8.60
N THR A 126 5.00 9.25 9.82
CA THR A 126 4.42 8.70 11.05
C THR A 126 3.12 9.39 11.46
N ALA A 127 2.65 10.35 10.65
CA ALA A 127 1.43 11.11 10.92
C ALA A 127 0.23 10.19 11.21
N ARG A 128 -0.56 10.60 12.21
CA ARG A 128 -1.82 9.93 12.59
C ARG A 128 -2.91 10.95 12.80
N SER A 129 -4.06 10.74 12.19
CA SER A 129 -5.22 11.56 12.49
C SER A 129 -5.95 11.07 13.74
N PHE A 130 -6.83 11.92 14.26
CA PHE A 130 -7.71 11.59 15.38
C PHE A 130 -8.58 10.35 15.12
N VAL A 131 -9.01 10.13 13.87
CA VAL A 131 -9.82 8.97 13.47
C VAL A 131 -8.98 7.76 13.08
N GLY A 132 -7.66 7.83 13.21
CA GLY A 132 -6.75 6.70 13.01
C GLY A 132 -6.18 6.56 11.60
N ALA A 133 -6.38 7.52 10.69
CA ALA A 133 -5.70 7.55 9.40
C ALA A 133 -4.18 7.68 9.58
N ARG A 134 -3.38 7.15 8.65
CA ARG A 134 -1.94 6.95 8.83
C ARG A 134 -1.13 7.42 7.62
N GLY A 135 0.02 8.04 7.93
CA GLY A 135 1.08 8.40 6.98
C GLY A 135 0.70 9.49 6.00
N LEU A 136 1.52 9.64 4.97
CA LEU A 136 1.52 10.75 4.01
C LEU A 136 0.18 11.02 3.32
N MET A 137 -0.55 9.97 2.96
CA MET A 137 -1.84 10.06 2.27
C MET A 137 -3.02 9.73 3.19
N GLN A 138 -2.79 9.72 4.50
CA GLN A 138 -3.80 9.49 5.54
C GLN A 138 -4.71 8.28 5.26
N VAL A 139 -4.08 7.13 5.02
CA VAL A 139 -4.78 5.88 4.71
C VAL A 139 -5.37 5.28 5.99
N MET A 140 -6.66 4.91 5.95
CA MET A 140 -7.31 4.21 7.06
C MET A 140 -6.77 2.78 7.21
N PRO A 141 -6.54 2.28 8.45
CA PRO A 141 -5.98 0.95 8.70
C PRO A 141 -6.73 -0.20 8.04
N GLY A 142 -8.03 -0.06 7.84
CA GLY A 142 -8.85 -1.07 7.16
C GLY A 142 -8.48 -1.32 5.69
N HIS A 143 -7.66 -0.47 5.09
CA HIS A 143 -7.13 -0.64 3.73
C HIS A 143 -5.75 -1.32 3.69
N ALA A 144 -5.06 -1.45 4.83
CA ALA A 144 -3.74 -2.07 4.89
C ALA A 144 -3.74 -3.50 4.36
N GLY A 145 -2.74 -3.84 3.54
CA GLY A 145 -2.60 -5.16 2.91
C GLY A 145 -3.57 -5.44 1.76
N LYS A 146 -4.33 -4.42 1.31
CA LYS A 146 -5.21 -4.50 0.14
C LYS A 146 -4.52 -3.91 -1.10
N TRP A 147 -5.19 -4.00 -2.24
CA TRP A 147 -4.82 -3.31 -3.49
C TRP A 147 -3.56 -3.82 -4.19
N GLY A 148 -3.00 -4.96 -3.78
CA GLY A 148 -1.76 -5.49 -4.38
C GLY A 148 -0.52 -4.64 -4.09
N CYS A 149 -0.49 -3.93 -2.96
CA CYS A 149 0.68 -3.23 -2.49
C CYS A 149 1.64 -4.19 -1.78
N ASP A 150 2.94 -4.01 -1.97
CA ASP A 150 3.99 -4.95 -1.50
C ASP A 150 4.08 -5.06 0.04
N SER A 151 3.56 -4.09 0.77
CA SER A 151 3.60 -4.05 2.22
C SER A 151 2.29 -3.50 2.80
N SER A 152 1.89 -3.98 3.97
CA SER A 152 0.78 -3.45 4.75
C SER A 152 1.17 -2.33 5.72
N ASN A 153 2.46 -1.97 5.80
CA ASN A 153 2.96 -0.93 6.69
C ASN A 153 2.60 0.47 6.16
N LEU A 154 1.54 1.05 6.67
CA LEU A 154 1.07 2.39 6.27
C LEU A 154 1.97 3.56 6.71
N PHE A 155 3.07 3.30 7.41
CA PHE A 155 4.11 4.29 7.74
C PHE A 155 5.32 4.22 6.80
N SER A 156 5.38 3.22 5.90
CA SER A 156 6.33 3.19 4.81
C SER A 156 5.87 4.08 3.68
N ILE A 157 6.77 4.86 3.09
CA ILE A 157 6.49 5.80 2.01
C ILE A 157 5.80 5.09 0.85
N GLU A 158 6.42 4.06 0.32
CA GLU A 158 5.97 3.35 -0.88
C GLU A 158 4.62 2.66 -0.63
N SER A 159 4.49 1.99 0.52
CA SER A 159 3.24 1.33 0.89
C SER A 159 2.08 2.32 1.08
N ASN A 160 2.32 3.43 1.75
CA ASN A 160 1.29 4.44 1.99
C ASN A 160 0.80 5.08 0.69
N ILE A 161 1.74 5.44 -0.20
CA ILE A 161 1.43 6.02 -1.51
C ILE A 161 0.71 5.00 -2.40
N CYS A 162 1.15 3.73 -2.40
CA CYS A 162 0.45 2.67 -3.13
C CYS A 162 -1.01 2.53 -2.68
N HIS A 163 -1.26 2.46 -1.37
CA HIS A 163 -2.63 2.35 -0.84
C HIS A 163 -3.46 3.61 -1.13
N GLY A 164 -2.92 4.80 -0.89
CA GLY A 164 -3.60 6.05 -1.16
C GLY A 164 -3.96 6.24 -2.64
N ALA A 165 -3.02 5.95 -3.54
CA ALA A 165 -3.25 6.01 -4.98
C ALA A 165 -4.29 4.96 -5.44
N SER A 166 -4.30 3.77 -4.83
CA SER A 166 -5.31 2.74 -5.11
C SER A 166 -6.71 3.18 -4.74
N ILE A 167 -6.86 3.74 -3.53
CA ILE A 167 -8.14 4.25 -3.03
C ILE A 167 -8.63 5.38 -3.93
N LEU A 168 -7.72 6.29 -4.32
CA LEU A 168 -8.09 7.36 -5.25
C LEU A 168 -8.53 6.83 -6.60
N GLN A 169 -7.79 5.87 -7.18
CA GLN A 169 -8.16 5.23 -8.45
C GLN A 169 -9.53 4.57 -8.38
N ASP A 170 -9.82 3.83 -7.30
CA ASP A 170 -11.12 3.20 -7.10
C ASP A 170 -12.23 4.24 -7.03
N ASN A 171 -12.03 5.32 -6.27
CA ASN A 171 -12.97 6.42 -6.19
C ASN A 171 -13.19 7.11 -7.54
N VAL A 172 -12.13 7.30 -8.35
CA VAL A 172 -12.25 7.89 -9.70
C VAL A 172 -13.07 6.99 -10.61
N ARG A 173 -12.81 5.69 -10.61
CA ARG A 173 -13.56 4.72 -11.42
C ARG A 173 -15.05 4.64 -11.04
N ASN A 174 -15.37 4.85 -9.78
CA ASN A 174 -16.71 4.71 -9.23
C ASN A 174 -17.44 6.06 -9.04
N SER A 175 -16.95 7.14 -9.65
CA SER A 175 -17.52 8.48 -9.51
C SER A 175 -17.80 9.11 -10.88
N SER A 176 -18.82 9.95 -10.94
CA SER A 176 -19.18 10.71 -12.15
C SER A 176 -18.24 11.89 -12.43
N SER A 177 -17.41 12.29 -11.48
CA SER A 177 -16.48 13.42 -11.62
C SER A 177 -15.32 13.30 -10.66
N MET A 178 -14.20 13.96 -10.99
CA MET A 178 -13.02 14.07 -10.10
C MET A 178 -13.42 14.71 -8.76
N ARG A 179 -14.27 15.71 -8.77
CA ARG A 179 -14.78 16.34 -7.54
C ARG A 179 -15.46 15.32 -6.62
N THR A 180 -16.32 14.48 -7.16
CA THR A 180 -16.99 13.41 -6.39
C THR A 180 -16.00 12.38 -5.89
N ALA A 181 -15.02 11.99 -6.71
CA ALA A 181 -13.97 11.07 -6.30
C ALA A 181 -13.15 11.58 -5.10
N LEU A 182 -12.77 12.85 -5.13
CA LEU A 182 -12.05 13.51 -4.05
C LEU A 182 -12.89 13.67 -2.79
N LEU A 183 -14.20 13.97 -2.92
CA LEU A 183 -15.12 13.96 -1.77
C LEU A 183 -15.17 12.57 -1.12
N ARG A 184 -15.25 11.51 -1.91
CA ARG A 184 -15.22 10.12 -1.40
C ARG A 184 -13.89 9.79 -0.73
N TYR A 185 -12.77 10.24 -1.29
CA TYR A 185 -11.46 10.03 -0.68
C TYR A 185 -11.40 10.60 0.73
N ASN A 186 -11.89 11.79 0.93
CA ASN A 186 -11.96 12.47 2.24
C ASN A 186 -13.06 11.90 3.16
N GLY A 187 -13.86 10.93 2.70
CA GLY A 187 -14.97 10.38 3.49
C GLY A 187 -16.23 11.27 3.52
N CYS A 188 -16.32 12.30 2.68
CA CYS A 188 -17.47 13.18 2.54
C CYS A 188 -18.57 12.50 1.70
N VAL A 189 -19.12 11.38 2.19
CA VAL A 189 -20.14 10.59 1.52
C VAL A 189 -21.30 10.33 2.49
N HIS A 190 -22.53 10.43 2.02
CA HIS A 190 -23.73 10.11 2.79
C HIS A 190 -23.92 10.88 4.10
N GLY A 191 -23.55 12.17 4.13
CA GLY A 191 -23.83 13.05 5.28
C GLY A 191 -22.91 12.85 6.49
N SER A 192 -21.94 11.96 6.47
CA SER A 192 -20.84 11.93 7.44
C SER A 192 -19.83 13.02 7.07
N ASN A 193 -20.21 14.26 7.27
CA ASN A 193 -19.42 15.38 6.87
C ASN A 193 -18.40 15.69 7.96
N THR A 194 -17.14 15.38 7.71
CA THR A 194 -16.06 16.03 8.44
C THR A 194 -16.15 17.53 8.22
N PRO A 195 -15.88 18.38 9.24
CA PRO A 195 -15.90 19.83 9.05
C PRO A 195 -15.05 20.24 7.85
N GLY A 196 -15.64 21.00 6.91
CA GLY A 196 -14.95 21.50 5.73
C GLY A 196 -14.72 20.48 4.59
N CYS A 197 -15.30 19.28 4.64
CA CYS A 197 -15.13 18.25 3.60
C CYS A 197 -15.48 18.75 2.18
N HIS A 198 -16.48 19.61 2.02
CA HIS A 198 -16.88 20.16 0.71
C HIS A 198 -15.80 21.03 0.06
N SER A 199 -14.86 21.59 0.83
CA SER A 199 -13.72 22.35 0.32
C SER A 199 -12.52 21.49 -0.03
N TYR A 200 -12.53 20.20 0.32
CA TYR A 200 -11.42 19.28 0.10
C TYR A 200 -11.01 19.17 -1.37
N PRO A 201 -11.93 18.95 -2.33
CA PRO A 201 -11.56 18.89 -3.74
C PRO A 201 -10.84 20.15 -4.22
N ASP A 202 -11.31 21.33 -3.80
CA ASP A 202 -10.71 22.59 -4.21
C ASP A 202 -9.30 22.77 -3.61
N LYS A 203 -9.04 22.27 -2.40
CA LYS A 203 -7.70 22.26 -1.80
C LYS A 203 -6.76 21.37 -2.59
N VAL A 204 -7.18 20.12 -2.86
CA VAL A 204 -6.40 19.15 -3.64
C VAL A 204 -6.06 19.69 -5.02
N LEU A 205 -7.06 20.17 -5.77
CA LEU A 205 -6.85 20.67 -7.13
C LEU A 205 -5.95 21.91 -7.15
N ARG A 206 -6.09 22.81 -6.18
CA ARG A 206 -5.15 23.95 -6.07
C ARG A 206 -3.72 23.49 -5.76
N ALA A 207 -3.53 22.49 -4.90
CA ALA A 207 -2.21 21.94 -4.59
C ALA A 207 -1.62 21.23 -5.81
N ALA A 208 -2.41 20.44 -6.54
CA ALA A 208 -2.01 19.79 -7.79
C ALA A 208 -1.57 20.81 -8.85
N ASN A 209 -2.37 21.84 -9.11
CA ASN A 209 -2.04 22.89 -10.08
C ASN A 209 -0.75 23.66 -9.70
N ARG A 210 -0.54 23.91 -8.40
CA ARG A 210 0.74 24.51 -7.94
C ARG A 210 1.93 23.58 -8.18
N ALA A 211 1.77 22.28 -7.90
CA ALA A 211 2.81 21.29 -8.16
C ALA A 211 3.16 21.24 -9.65
N THR A 212 2.17 21.18 -10.54
CA THR A 212 2.36 21.23 -12.00
C THR A 212 3.13 22.47 -12.42
N ALA A 213 2.72 23.67 -11.99
CA ALA A 213 3.40 24.91 -12.32
C ALA A 213 4.86 24.92 -11.84
N GLN A 214 5.11 24.41 -10.64
CA GLN A 214 6.46 24.30 -10.07
C GLN A 214 7.32 23.29 -10.81
N MET A 215 6.77 22.15 -11.21
CA MET A 215 7.50 21.14 -12.02
C MET A 215 7.89 21.69 -13.40
N LEU A 216 7.04 22.49 -14.00
CA LEU A 216 7.35 23.17 -15.27
C LEU A 216 8.48 24.18 -15.11
N ALA A 217 8.51 24.96 -14.02
CA ALA A 217 9.56 25.93 -13.73
C ALA A 217 10.94 25.30 -13.44
N VAL A 218 10.99 24.03 -12.99
CA VAL A 218 12.24 23.27 -12.80
C VAL A 218 12.81 22.78 -14.14
N ALA A 219 12.02 22.86 -15.23
CA ALA A 219 12.42 22.34 -16.53
C ALA A 219 13.23 23.38 -17.38
N GLU A 220 13.22 24.64 -16.97
CA GLU A 220 13.97 25.75 -17.56
C GLU A 220 15.35 25.88 -16.90
#